data_dc0b2467f33149472437b6af250349ce
#
_entry.id   dc0b2467f33149472437b6af250349ce
#
_cell.length_a   1.000
_cell.length_b   1.000
_cell.length_c   1.000
_cell.angle_alpha   90.00
_cell.angle_beta   90.00
_cell.angle_gamma   90.00
#
_symmetry.space_group_name_H-M   'P 1'
#
loop_
_entity.id
_entity.type
_entity.pdbx_description
1 polymer ?
#
loop_
_entity_poly.entity_id
_entity_poly.type
_entity_poly.pdbx_seq_one_letter_code
_entity_poly.pdbx_strand_id
1 'polypeptide(L)'
;MKRKLLLALIAAMTVSMSVPVFAAPSIGQYVEKTTKNTTGISENQKLVVENLDTSIIKNETAKSAIDNFSGSNEKNKLEKLLVDLGVDTTKPVPTDNGGTASPVYYEPATPAFNLAISEADKLKYELTGSVTTTLTVESLKDKDKDNILIMVIDADGKVHYITPDALDPKTGELTVTFTALGSVVILEKAPIVSKNLESDKYENEKVKAAAEQFKSAEEGTAVSDIFAAAGEGTTVKDQNGEDFDISQYKTCGSLVEVAMKLGDEYFTNAECQFEDTVQMDLEQVDYKALLKSAGIDENTSDEDLLNVEEFEAPDYVLAQLNAVSGEASVSTGLKFGFEKVEGSDRPVLVIKGTFNGLGPVALASKAE
;
A
#
# COMPACT_ATOMS: atom_id res chain seq x y z
N MET A 1 36.35 41.69 -42.96
CA MET A 1 36.08 40.76 -41.86
C MET A 1 34.71 40.15 -42.08
N LYS A 2 34.66 38.93 -42.57
CA LYS A 2 33.43 38.23 -42.96
C LYS A 2 33.05 37.26 -41.85
N ARG A 3 31.97 37.58 -41.11
CA ARG A 3 31.34 36.63 -40.18
C ARG A 3 30.50 35.63 -41.00
N LYS A 4 30.92 34.38 -41.01
CA LYS A 4 30.12 33.29 -41.54
C LYS A 4 29.10 32.86 -40.49
N LEU A 5 27.82 33.10 -40.78
CA LEU A 5 26.71 32.49 -40.07
C LEU A 5 26.70 31.03 -40.42
N LEU A 6 26.88 30.15 -39.43
CA LEU A 6 26.65 28.73 -39.55
C LEU A 6 25.21 28.47 -39.15
N LEU A 7 24.33 28.29 -40.12
CA LEU A 7 22.97 27.77 -39.92
C LEU A 7 23.11 26.26 -39.71
N ALA A 8 23.00 25.83 -38.46
CA ALA A 8 22.81 24.43 -38.15
C ALA A 8 21.36 24.05 -38.46
N LEU A 9 21.19 23.38 -39.57
CA LEU A 9 19.93 22.74 -39.96
C LEU A 9 19.73 21.51 -39.02
N ILE A 10 18.93 21.68 -37.95
CA ILE A 10 18.46 20.56 -37.15
C ILE A 10 17.36 19.89 -37.99
N ALA A 11 17.75 18.89 -38.75
CA ALA A 11 16.82 17.93 -39.30
C ALA A 11 16.23 17.16 -38.10
N ALA A 12 15.01 17.52 -37.72
CA ALA A 12 14.20 16.68 -36.85
C ALA A 12 13.91 15.37 -37.62
N MET A 13 14.79 14.40 -37.47
CA MET A 13 14.44 13.02 -37.75
C MET A 13 13.41 12.64 -36.68
N THR A 14 12.15 12.76 -37.01
CA THR A 14 11.10 11.96 -36.36
C THR A 14 11.40 10.52 -36.72
N VAL A 15 12.28 9.90 -35.94
CA VAL A 15 12.30 8.46 -35.81
C VAL A 15 10.94 8.14 -35.19
N SER A 16 9.98 7.79 -36.05
CA SER A 16 8.84 7.01 -35.62
C SER A 16 9.43 5.67 -35.14
N MET A 17 9.89 5.65 -33.90
CA MET A 17 10.01 4.39 -33.20
C MET A 17 8.58 3.87 -33.18
N SER A 18 8.29 2.98 -34.10
CA SER A 18 7.22 2.03 -33.93
C SER A 18 7.59 1.33 -32.62
N VAL A 19 7.03 1.82 -31.51
CA VAL A 19 7.02 1.06 -30.25
C VAL A 19 6.44 -0.26 -30.69
N PRO A 20 7.18 -1.38 -30.61
CA PRO A 20 6.59 -2.66 -30.89
C PRO A 20 5.36 -2.71 -29.99
N VAL A 21 4.19 -2.76 -30.62
CA VAL A 21 2.97 -3.14 -29.93
C VAL A 21 3.24 -4.58 -29.54
N PHE A 22 3.85 -4.78 -28.39
CA PHE A 22 3.88 -6.09 -27.77
C PHE A 22 2.41 -6.43 -27.62
N ALA A 23 1.94 -7.40 -28.38
CA ALA A 23 0.62 -7.96 -28.16
C ALA A 23 0.53 -8.22 -26.65
N ALA A 24 -0.49 -7.66 -26.00
CA ALA A 24 -0.66 -7.79 -24.58
C ALA A 24 -0.45 -9.28 -24.23
N PRO A 25 0.42 -9.60 -23.27
CA PRO A 25 0.75 -10.99 -22.97
C PRO A 25 -0.54 -11.75 -22.72
N SER A 26 -0.68 -12.95 -23.29
CA SER A 26 -1.87 -13.76 -23.07
C SER A 26 -2.03 -13.97 -21.56
N ILE A 27 -3.20 -13.66 -21.02
CA ILE A 27 -3.49 -13.81 -19.59
C ILE A 27 -3.17 -15.22 -19.08
N GLY A 28 -3.26 -16.23 -19.92
CA GLY A 28 -2.91 -17.61 -19.59
C GLY A 28 -1.46 -17.85 -19.14
N GLN A 29 -0.59 -16.85 -19.24
CA GLN A 29 0.75 -16.88 -18.64
C GLN A 29 0.76 -16.45 -17.16
N TYR A 30 -0.27 -15.76 -16.70
CA TYR A 30 -0.40 -15.22 -15.35
C TYR A 30 -1.51 -15.91 -14.55
N VAL A 31 -2.64 -16.18 -15.20
CA VAL A 31 -3.81 -16.82 -14.60
C VAL A 31 -4.22 -17.97 -15.52
N GLU A 32 -4.41 -19.16 -14.96
CA GLU A 32 -4.94 -20.30 -15.73
C GLU A 32 -6.32 -19.96 -16.28
N LYS A 33 -6.58 -20.24 -17.56
CA LYS A 33 -7.86 -19.96 -18.21
C LYS A 33 -9.02 -20.80 -17.67
N THR A 34 -8.71 -21.92 -17.02
CA THR A 34 -9.71 -22.83 -16.46
C THR A 34 -9.78 -22.63 -14.95
N THR A 35 -10.95 -22.31 -14.47
CA THR A 35 -11.24 -22.23 -13.03
C THR A 35 -11.49 -23.61 -12.43
N LYS A 36 -11.22 -23.75 -11.13
CA LYS A 36 -11.41 -25.00 -10.38
C LYS A 36 -12.48 -24.81 -9.30
N ASN A 37 -13.10 -25.89 -8.88
CA ASN A 37 -14.02 -25.92 -7.73
C ASN A 37 -15.13 -24.85 -7.80
N THR A 38 -15.64 -24.55 -8.99
CA THR A 38 -16.64 -23.50 -9.17
C THR A 38 -18.00 -23.92 -8.63
N THR A 39 -18.60 -23.08 -7.79
CA THR A 39 -19.96 -23.24 -7.23
C THR A 39 -20.75 -21.93 -7.41
N GLY A 40 -22.08 -22.01 -7.28
CA GLY A 40 -22.95 -20.82 -7.43
C GLY A 40 -23.43 -20.57 -8.85
N ILE A 41 -23.10 -21.45 -9.81
CA ILE A 41 -23.59 -21.42 -11.18
C ILE A 41 -24.25 -22.75 -11.57
N SER A 42 -25.00 -22.78 -12.66
CA SER A 42 -25.70 -23.98 -13.15
C SER A 42 -24.72 -24.97 -13.79
N GLU A 43 -25.08 -26.27 -13.83
CA GLU A 43 -24.21 -27.33 -14.38
C GLU A 43 -23.82 -27.13 -15.85
N ASN A 44 -24.64 -26.43 -16.64
CA ASN A 44 -24.36 -26.09 -18.04
C ASN A 44 -23.54 -24.82 -18.22
N GLN A 45 -23.13 -24.18 -17.13
CA GLN A 45 -22.32 -22.97 -17.11
C GLN A 45 -20.90 -23.26 -16.63
N LYS A 46 -19.95 -22.47 -17.12
CA LYS A 46 -18.55 -22.50 -16.66
C LYS A 46 -18.08 -21.08 -16.40
N LEU A 47 -17.36 -20.88 -15.32
CA LEU A 47 -16.62 -19.65 -15.11
C LEU A 47 -15.30 -19.74 -15.88
N VAL A 48 -14.99 -18.72 -16.65
CA VAL A 48 -13.82 -18.69 -17.55
C VAL A 48 -13.04 -17.39 -17.40
N VAL A 49 -11.73 -17.51 -17.53
CA VAL A 49 -10.79 -16.39 -17.56
C VAL A 49 -10.46 -16.10 -19.03
N GLU A 50 -10.74 -14.87 -19.45
CA GLU A 50 -10.51 -14.39 -20.83
C GLU A 50 -9.49 -13.26 -20.85
N ASN A 51 -8.86 -13.03 -21.99
CA ASN A 51 -8.06 -11.83 -22.17
C ASN A 51 -8.94 -10.58 -21.97
N LEU A 52 -8.31 -9.49 -21.52
CA LEU A 52 -9.02 -8.23 -21.34
C LEU A 52 -9.71 -7.78 -22.63
N ASP A 53 -11.00 -7.55 -22.54
CA ASP A 53 -11.84 -6.90 -23.54
C ASP A 53 -12.68 -5.83 -22.86
N THR A 54 -12.30 -4.58 -23.02
CA THR A 54 -12.97 -3.44 -22.40
C THR A 54 -14.29 -3.07 -23.07
N SER A 55 -14.61 -3.67 -24.21
CA SER A 55 -15.90 -3.44 -24.89
C SER A 55 -17.11 -3.93 -24.07
N ILE A 56 -16.89 -4.77 -23.06
CA ILE A 56 -17.92 -5.22 -22.13
C ILE A 56 -18.38 -4.11 -21.17
N ILE A 57 -17.55 -3.08 -20.95
CA ILE A 57 -17.84 -1.98 -20.03
C ILE A 57 -18.65 -0.92 -20.77
N LYS A 58 -19.87 -0.66 -20.30
CA LYS A 58 -20.80 0.31 -20.86
C LYS A 58 -20.45 1.75 -20.47
N ASN A 59 -19.80 1.94 -19.34
CA ASN A 59 -19.36 3.25 -18.84
C ASN A 59 -18.07 3.67 -19.56
N GLU A 60 -18.13 4.69 -20.40
CA GLU A 60 -16.99 5.14 -21.22
C GLU A 60 -15.81 5.67 -20.37
N THR A 61 -16.05 6.25 -19.21
CA THR A 61 -14.99 6.69 -18.29
C THR A 61 -14.24 5.48 -17.74
N ALA A 62 -14.95 4.49 -17.21
CA ALA A 62 -14.36 3.26 -16.67
C ALA A 62 -13.65 2.46 -17.76
N LYS A 63 -14.23 2.38 -18.95
CA LYS A 63 -13.60 1.75 -20.12
C LYS A 63 -12.28 2.43 -20.48
N SER A 64 -12.26 3.76 -20.60
CA SER A 64 -11.04 4.51 -20.89
C SER A 64 -9.99 4.36 -19.79
N ALA A 65 -10.40 4.32 -18.52
CA ALA A 65 -9.51 4.11 -17.39
C ALA A 65 -8.80 2.76 -17.49
N ILE A 66 -9.55 1.68 -17.76
CA ILE A 66 -8.98 0.33 -17.94
C ILE A 66 -8.13 0.22 -19.19
N ASP A 67 -8.53 0.81 -20.32
CA ASP A 67 -7.72 0.83 -21.55
C ASP A 67 -6.35 1.47 -21.30
N ASN A 68 -6.30 2.55 -20.54
CA ASN A 68 -5.06 3.23 -20.18
C ASN A 68 -4.21 2.44 -19.17
N PHE A 69 -4.85 1.66 -18.31
CA PHE A 69 -4.18 0.83 -17.32
C PHE A 69 -3.61 -0.46 -17.91
N SER A 70 -4.21 -0.98 -18.99
CA SER A 70 -3.96 -2.32 -19.52
C SER A 70 -2.45 -2.60 -19.71
N GLY A 71 -1.94 -3.53 -18.92
CA GLY A 71 -0.64 -4.16 -19.14
C GLY A 71 0.54 -3.56 -18.38
N SER A 72 0.35 -2.74 -17.35
CA SER A 72 1.48 -2.20 -16.60
C SER A 72 1.41 -2.52 -15.10
N ASN A 73 2.56 -2.91 -14.57
CA ASN A 73 2.81 -3.13 -13.15
C ASN A 73 3.36 -1.87 -12.44
N GLU A 74 3.06 -0.68 -12.95
CA GLU A 74 3.56 0.57 -12.35
C GLU A 74 2.52 1.14 -11.38
N LYS A 75 2.93 1.46 -10.16
CA LYS A 75 2.08 2.03 -9.12
C LYS A 75 1.33 3.28 -9.60
N ASN A 76 2.01 4.21 -10.25
CA ASN A 76 1.39 5.45 -10.75
C ASN A 76 0.21 5.17 -11.69
N LYS A 77 0.19 4.00 -12.33
CA LYS A 77 -0.92 3.60 -13.18
C LYS A 77 -2.09 3.04 -12.39
N LEU A 78 -1.85 2.32 -11.29
CA LEU A 78 -2.94 1.89 -10.40
C LEU A 78 -3.59 3.09 -9.71
N GLU A 79 -2.80 4.00 -9.14
CA GLU A 79 -3.32 5.22 -8.53
C GLU A 79 -4.14 6.05 -9.52
N LYS A 80 -3.60 6.24 -10.74
CA LYS A 80 -4.34 6.90 -11.82
C LYS A 80 -5.62 6.16 -12.18
N LEU A 81 -5.60 4.84 -12.28
CA LEU A 81 -6.80 4.03 -12.52
C LEU A 81 -7.85 4.28 -11.44
N LEU A 82 -7.46 4.24 -10.16
CA LEU A 82 -8.38 4.47 -9.04
C LEU A 82 -9.01 5.87 -9.13
N VAL A 83 -8.21 6.91 -9.39
CA VAL A 83 -8.69 8.29 -9.56
C VAL A 83 -9.62 8.41 -10.76
N ASP A 84 -9.24 7.86 -11.92
CA ASP A 84 -10.06 7.89 -13.15
C ASP A 84 -11.40 7.14 -12.96
N LEU A 85 -11.43 6.12 -12.08
CA LEU A 85 -12.65 5.41 -11.68
C LEU A 85 -13.47 6.15 -10.60
N GLY A 86 -12.99 7.30 -10.11
CA GLY A 86 -13.66 8.09 -9.07
C GLY A 86 -13.55 7.51 -7.67
N VAL A 87 -12.55 6.66 -7.42
CA VAL A 87 -12.25 6.12 -6.08
C VAL A 87 -11.60 7.21 -5.23
N ASP A 88 -12.12 7.44 -4.03
CA ASP A 88 -11.49 8.32 -3.04
C ASP A 88 -10.27 7.59 -2.45
N THR A 89 -9.07 7.94 -2.92
CA THR A 89 -7.81 7.32 -2.50
C THR A 89 -7.33 7.78 -1.13
N THR A 90 -8.02 8.73 -0.50
CA THR A 90 -7.70 9.23 0.85
C THR A 90 -8.36 8.42 1.96
N LYS A 91 -9.26 7.50 1.61
CA LYS A 91 -10.03 6.70 2.57
C LYS A 91 -10.04 5.21 2.22
N PRO A 92 -10.13 4.35 3.23
CA PRO A 92 -10.40 2.94 2.99
C PRO A 92 -11.74 2.74 2.26
N VAL A 93 -11.77 1.80 1.33
CA VAL A 93 -12.98 1.40 0.59
C VAL A 93 -13.59 0.14 1.21
N PRO A 94 -14.92 -0.01 1.21
CA PRO A 94 -15.54 -1.24 1.67
C PRO A 94 -15.24 -2.41 0.72
N THR A 95 -15.09 -3.62 1.26
CA THR A 95 -15.00 -4.85 0.49
C THR A 95 -16.34 -5.57 0.47
N ASP A 96 -16.66 -6.24 -0.63
CA ASP A 96 -17.97 -6.87 -0.84
C ASP A 96 -18.23 -8.05 0.13
N ASN A 97 -17.19 -8.66 0.65
CA ASN A 97 -17.26 -9.74 1.65
C ASN A 97 -17.08 -9.27 3.10
N GLY A 98 -17.19 -7.96 3.34
CA GLY A 98 -17.09 -7.31 4.65
C GLY A 98 -15.66 -6.88 4.98
N GLY A 99 -15.55 -5.78 5.72
CA GLY A 99 -14.26 -5.14 6.01
C GLY A 99 -13.97 -3.96 5.09
N THR A 100 -12.72 -3.50 5.13
CA THR A 100 -12.22 -2.38 4.33
C THR A 100 -10.84 -2.68 3.77
N ALA A 101 -10.48 -2.02 2.68
CA ALA A 101 -9.15 -2.06 2.09
C ALA A 101 -8.71 -0.64 1.67
N SER A 102 -7.41 -0.43 1.56
CA SER A 102 -6.83 0.82 1.07
C SER A 102 -6.05 0.52 -0.23
N PRO A 103 -6.73 0.50 -1.40
CA PRO A 103 -6.14 0.02 -2.65
C PRO A 103 -4.88 0.77 -3.07
N VAL A 104 -4.70 2.02 -2.61
CA VAL A 104 -3.49 2.82 -2.90
C VAL A 104 -2.19 2.19 -2.39
N TYR A 105 -2.26 1.24 -1.44
CA TYR A 105 -1.10 0.51 -0.92
C TYR A 105 -0.83 -0.80 -1.64
N TYR A 106 -1.46 -1.02 -2.75
CA TYR A 106 -1.30 -2.25 -3.53
C TYR A 106 -0.63 -1.98 -4.87
N GLU A 107 -0.09 -3.04 -5.45
CA GLU A 107 0.40 -3.08 -6.82
C GLU A 107 -0.27 -4.22 -7.59
N PRO A 108 -0.37 -4.14 -8.91
CA PRO A 108 -0.94 -5.23 -9.71
C PRO A 108 -0.05 -6.47 -9.66
N ALA A 109 -0.58 -7.58 -9.16
CA ALA A 109 0.07 -8.90 -9.22
C ALA A 109 -0.11 -9.57 -10.57
N THR A 110 -1.12 -9.15 -11.35
CA THR A 110 -1.40 -9.66 -12.70
C THR A 110 -1.80 -8.52 -13.64
N PRO A 111 -1.63 -8.67 -14.96
CA PRO A 111 -2.34 -7.85 -15.92
C PRO A 111 -3.86 -7.96 -15.71
N ALA A 112 -4.62 -6.94 -16.12
CA ALA A 112 -6.06 -7.00 -16.11
C ALA A 112 -6.58 -8.08 -17.08
N PHE A 113 -7.66 -8.76 -16.69
CA PHE A 113 -8.30 -9.82 -17.47
C PHE A 113 -9.82 -9.78 -17.27
N ASN A 114 -10.57 -10.52 -18.08
CA ASN A 114 -12.00 -10.65 -17.90
C ASN A 114 -12.38 -11.98 -17.24
N LEU A 115 -13.33 -11.91 -16.32
CA LEU A 115 -13.96 -13.07 -15.69
C LEU A 115 -15.43 -13.11 -16.14
N ALA A 116 -15.84 -14.21 -16.75
CA ALA A 116 -17.16 -14.37 -17.35
C ALA A 116 -17.76 -15.76 -17.09
N ILE A 117 -19.07 -15.86 -17.16
CA ILE A 117 -19.78 -17.13 -17.27
C ILE A 117 -19.94 -17.48 -18.74
N SER A 118 -19.41 -18.64 -19.15
CA SER A 118 -19.65 -19.24 -20.46
C SER A 118 -20.83 -20.18 -20.40
N GLU A 119 -21.83 -19.94 -21.25
CA GLU A 119 -23.01 -20.79 -21.43
C GLU A 119 -23.32 -20.93 -22.91
N ALA A 120 -23.29 -22.14 -23.44
CA ALA A 120 -23.46 -22.42 -24.87
C ALA A 120 -22.59 -21.54 -25.76
N ASP A 121 -21.29 -21.43 -25.43
CA ASP A 121 -20.27 -20.63 -26.10
C ASP A 121 -20.53 -19.10 -26.12
N LYS A 122 -21.42 -18.62 -25.28
CA LYS A 122 -21.66 -17.19 -25.08
C LYS A 122 -21.14 -16.75 -23.72
N LEU A 123 -20.41 -15.63 -23.72
CA LEU A 123 -19.92 -15.02 -22.48
C LEU A 123 -20.99 -14.11 -21.87
N LYS A 124 -21.16 -14.22 -20.56
CA LYS A 124 -22.06 -13.40 -19.76
C LYS A 124 -21.25 -12.77 -18.62
N TYR A 125 -21.44 -11.50 -18.40
CA TYR A 125 -20.78 -10.70 -17.35
C TYR A 125 -21.75 -10.27 -16.25
N GLU A 126 -22.98 -10.74 -16.30
CA GLU A 126 -23.99 -10.52 -15.28
C GLU A 126 -24.02 -11.70 -14.32
N LEU A 127 -24.06 -11.41 -13.04
CA LEU A 127 -24.11 -12.41 -11.96
C LEU A 127 -25.37 -12.20 -11.12
N THR A 128 -26.11 -13.27 -10.87
CA THR A 128 -27.21 -13.28 -9.90
C THR A 128 -26.76 -14.03 -8.67
N GLY A 129 -26.48 -13.30 -7.58
CA GLY A 129 -25.92 -13.85 -6.36
C GLY A 129 -24.39 -13.81 -6.36
N SER A 130 -23.75 -14.89 -5.94
CA SER A 130 -22.28 -14.99 -5.90
C SER A 130 -21.78 -16.29 -6.52
N VAL A 131 -20.54 -16.29 -6.98
CA VAL A 131 -19.85 -17.48 -7.49
C VAL A 131 -18.53 -17.65 -6.75
N THR A 132 -18.31 -18.81 -6.16
CA THR A 132 -17.03 -19.17 -5.54
C THR A 132 -16.23 -20.03 -6.51
N THR A 133 -14.96 -19.71 -6.68
CA THR A 133 -14.05 -20.44 -7.56
C THR A 133 -12.62 -20.37 -7.10
N THR A 134 -11.79 -21.27 -7.61
CA THR A 134 -10.34 -21.25 -7.42
C THR A 134 -9.66 -20.88 -8.74
N LEU A 135 -8.85 -19.83 -8.71
CA LEU A 135 -7.96 -19.39 -9.79
C LEU A 135 -6.55 -19.86 -9.47
N THR A 136 -5.79 -20.32 -10.47
CA THR A 136 -4.35 -20.55 -10.31
C THR A 136 -3.60 -19.35 -10.85
N VAL A 137 -2.85 -18.69 -9.98
CA VAL A 137 -2.13 -17.43 -10.26
C VAL A 137 -0.66 -17.61 -9.87
N GLU A 138 0.22 -17.72 -10.86
CA GLU A 138 1.64 -18.06 -10.65
C GLU A 138 2.38 -17.02 -9.77
N SER A 139 2.05 -15.73 -9.91
CA SER A 139 2.67 -14.64 -9.13
C SER A 139 2.31 -14.65 -7.65
N LEU A 140 1.32 -15.44 -7.24
CA LEU A 140 0.88 -15.54 -5.84
C LEU A 140 1.53 -16.69 -5.07
N LYS A 141 2.46 -17.42 -5.67
CA LYS A 141 3.29 -18.39 -4.95
C LYS A 141 4.13 -17.66 -3.90
N ASP A 142 4.24 -18.25 -2.73
CA ASP A 142 4.95 -17.73 -1.56
C ASP A 142 4.38 -16.40 -1.00
N LYS A 143 3.13 -16.05 -1.40
CA LYS A 143 2.44 -14.84 -0.91
C LYS A 143 1.46 -15.17 0.22
N ASP A 144 1.17 -14.15 1.04
CA ASP A 144 0.15 -14.23 2.08
C ASP A 144 -1.20 -13.79 1.54
N LYS A 145 -2.25 -14.54 1.87
CA LYS A 145 -3.64 -14.24 1.53
C LYS A 145 -4.07 -12.84 1.97
N ASP A 146 -3.65 -12.41 3.16
CA ASP A 146 -4.07 -11.15 3.75
C ASP A 146 -3.45 -9.93 3.06
N ASN A 147 -2.45 -10.17 2.19
CA ASN A 147 -1.86 -9.16 1.33
C ASN A 147 -2.48 -9.11 -0.08
N ILE A 148 -3.53 -9.89 -0.35
CA ILE A 148 -4.15 -9.94 -1.68
C ILE A 148 -5.51 -9.24 -1.65
N LEU A 149 -5.74 -8.42 -2.67
CA LEU A 149 -7.02 -7.75 -2.94
C LEU A 149 -7.41 -7.97 -4.39
N ILE A 150 -8.66 -8.31 -4.64
CA ILE A 150 -9.21 -8.45 -5.98
C ILE A 150 -10.07 -7.22 -6.28
N MET A 151 -9.75 -6.52 -7.35
CA MET A 151 -10.58 -5.44 -7.89
C MET A 151 -11.32 -5.93 -9.12
N VAL A 152 -12.63 -5.79 -9.12
CA VAL A 152 -13.51 -6.12 -10.25
C VAL A 152 -14.22 -4.87 -10.71
N ILE A 153 -14.20 -4.60 -12.01
CA ILE A 153 -14.95 -3.52 -12.63
C ILE A 153 -16.03 -4.17 -13.49
N ASP A 154 -17.28 -4.03 -13.06
CA ASP A 154 -18.41 -4.63 -13.74
C ASP A 154 -18.77 -3.94 -15.07
N ALA A 155 -19.73 -4.49 -15.79
CA ALA A 155 -20.17 -3.96 -17.07
C ALA A 155 -20.74 -2.52 -17.00
N ASP A 156 -21.21 -2.09 -15.85
CA ASP A 156 -21.73 -0.73 -15.63
C ASP A 156 -20.64 0.24 -15.17
N GLY A 157 -19.40 -0.26 -14.96
CA GLY A 157 -18.24 0.51 -14.54
C GLY A 157 -18.12 0.69 -13.03
N LYS A 158 -18.93 -0.03 -12.24
CA LYS A 158 -18.82 -0.02 -10.79
C LYS A 158 -17.63 -0.86 -10.35
N VAL A 159 -16.88 -0.33 -9.38
CA VAL A 159 -15.73 -1.01 -8.80
C VAL A 159 -16.16 -1.82 -7.57
N HIS A 160 -15.73 -3.06 -7.52
CA HIS A 160 -15.92 -4.00 -6.41
C HIS A 160 -14.55 -4.41 -5.88
N TYR A 161 -14.42 -4.49 -4.56
CA TYR A 161 -13.22 -4.97 -3.90
C TYR A 161 -13.54 -6.22 -3.11
N ILE A 162 -12.75 -7.26 -3.29
CA ILE A 162 -12.98 -8.57 -2.70
C ILE A 162 -11.69 -9.06 -2.08
N THR A 163 -11.71 -9.45 -0.82
CA THR A 163 -10.61 -10.19 -0.20
C THR A 163 -10.77 -11.68 -0.47
N PRO A 164 -9.69 -12.44 -0.74
CA PRO A 164 -9.80 -13.86 -1.05
C PRO A 164 -10.22 -14.68 0.18
N ASP A 165 -10.96 -15.77 -0.08
CA ASP A 165 -11.36 -16.71 0.96
C ASP A 165 -10.17 -17.56 1.43
N ALA A 166 -9.32 -17.99 0.47
CA ALA A 166 -8.11 -18.77 0.74
C ALA A 166 -7.05 -18.57 -0.34
N LEU A 167 -5.79 -18.79 0.03
CA LEU A 167 -4.63 -18.87 -0.89
C LEU A 167 -3.77 -20.07 -0.46
N ASP A 168 -3.46 -20.95 -1.40
CA ASP A 168 -2.38 -21.92 -1.21
C ASP A 168 -1.07 -21.34 -1.74
N PRO A 169 -0.13 -20.92 -0.85
CA PRO A 169 1.10 -20.29 -1.28
C PRO A 169 2.06 -21.22 -2.03
N LYS A 170 1.85 -22.53 -1.98
CA LYS A 170 2.69 -23.48 -2.73
C LYS A 170 2.31 -23.57 -4.20
N THR A 171 1.03 -23.45 -4.48
CA THR A 171 0.49 -23.63 -5.84
C THR A 171 0.06 -22.32 -6.49
N GLY A 172 -0.14 -21.24 -5.70
CA GLY A 172 -0.77 -20.00 -6.14
C GLY A 172 -2.27 -20.16 -6.40
N GLU A 173 -2.92 -21.18 -5.82
CA GLU A 173 -4.37 -21.39 -5.92
C GLU A 173 -5.10 -20.43 -4.99
N LEU A 174 -5.78 -19.47 -5.60
CA LEU A 174 -6.54 -18.41 -4.96
C LEU A 174 -8.04 -18.71 -5.03
N THR A 175 -8.68 -18.96 -3.88
CA THR A 175 -10.12 -19.16 -3.81
C THR A 175 -10.81 -17.85 -3.49
N VAL A 176 -11.81 -17.50 -4.30
CA VAL A 176 -12.51 -16.19 -4.23
C VAL A 176 -14.02 -16.41 -4.41
N THR A 177 -14.80 -15.74 -3.59
CA THR A 177 -16.24 -15.59 -3.78
C THR A 177 -16.55 -14.26 -4.45
N PHE A 178 -16.77 -14.31 -5.76
CA PHE A 178 -17.10 -13.13 -6.58
C PHE A 178 -18.56 -12.75 -6.43
N THR A 179 -18.82 -11.47 -6.24
CA THR A 179 -20.15 -10.84 -6.20
C THR A 179 -20.46 -10.07 -7.48
N ALA A 180 -19.46 -9.87 -8.32
CA ALA A 180 -19.56 -9.25 -9.64
C ALA A 180 -18.62 -9.94 -10.63
N LEU A 181 -18.92 -9.85 -11.92
CA LEU A 181 -18.10 -10.29 -13.04
C LEU A 181 -17.74 -9.09 -13.92
N GLY A 182 -16.63 -9.18 -14.64
CA GLY A 182 -16.16 -8.11 -15.51
C GLY A 182 -14.66 -8.11 -15.66
N SER A 183 -14.07 -6.93 -15.73
CA SER A 183 -12.62 -6.77 -15.77
C SER A 183 -12.03 -6.89 -14.36
N VAL A 184 -11.07 -7.79 -14.19
CA VAL A 184 -10.46 -8.16 -12.91
C VAL A 184 -9.00 -7.75 -12.89
N VAL A 185 -8.55 -7.18 -11.78
CA VAL A 185 -7.13 -6.98 -11.46
C VAL A 185 -6.88 -7.61 -10.09
N ILE A 186 -5.93 -8.53 -10.03
CA ILE A 186 -5.45 -9.06 -8.75
C ILE A 186 -4.33 -8.15 -8.28
N LEU A 187 -4.44 -7.69 -7.05
CA LEU A 187 -3.56 -6.73 -6.42
C LEU A 187 -2.84 -7.39 -5.25
N GLU A 188 -1.58 -7.07 -5.04
CA GLU A 188 -0.78 -7.46 -3.89
C GLU A 188 -0.40 -6.22 -3.09
N LYS A 189 -0.51 -6.28 -1.77
CA LYS A 189 -0.10 -5.18 -0.87
C LYS A 189 1.41 -4.97 -1.03
N ALA A 190 1.80 -3.76 -1.38
CA ALA A 190 3.20 -3.40 -1.47
C ALA A 190 3.83 -3.35 -0.07
N PRO A 191 5.09 -3.77 0.09
CA PRO A 191 5.77 -3.68 1.37
C PRO A 191 5.83 -2.24 1.88
N ILE A 192 5.40 -2.04 3.12
CA ILE A 192 5.61 -0.78 3.85
C ILE A 192 6.90 -0.94 4.65
N VAL A 193 7.78 0.04 4.52
CA VAL A 193 9.10 0.00 5.15
C VAL A 193 9.39 1.31 5.85
N SER A 194 10.20 1.24 6.89
CA SER A 194 10.84 2.40 7.49
C SER A 194 12.22 2.60 6.86
N LYS A 195 12.58 3.83 6.61
CA LYS A 195 13.90 4.22 6.11
C LYS A 195 14.36 5.53 6.71
N ASN A 196 15.62 5.87 6.49
CA ASN A 196 16.15 7.16 6.90
C ASN A 196 15.41 8.31 6.21
N LEU A 197 15.07 9.33 6.97
CA LEU A 197 14.32 10.48 6.53
C LEU A 197 15.11 11.32 5.50
N GLU A 198 14.50 11.56 4.33
CA GLU A 198 15.05 12.40 3.26
C GLU A 198 14.18 13.65 3.08
N SER A 199 14.45 14.70 3.84
CA SER A 199 13.62 15.92 3.92
C SER A 199 13.46 16.68 2.61
N ASP A 200 14.42 16.62 1.71
CA ASP A 200 14.44 17.33 0.43
C ASP A 200 13.53 16.75 -0.65
N LYS A 201 13.01 15.53 -0.43
CA LYS A 201 12.14 14.84 -1.39
C LYS A 201 10.66 15.18 -1.26
N TYR A 202 10.24 15.87 -0.19
CA TYR A 202 8.83 16.22 -0.03
C TYR A 202 8.45 17.40 -0.91
N GLU A 203 7.32 17.28 -1.61
CA GLU A 203 6.72 18.36 -2.40
C GLU A 203 5.97 19.35 -1.52
N ASN A 204 5.41 18.90 -0.40
CA ASN A 204 4.72 19.76 0.57
C ASN A 204 5.73 20.53 1.42
N GLU A 205 5.79 21.85 1.26
CA GLU A 205 6.75 22.72 1.96
C GLU A 205 6.61 22.68 3.50
N LYS A 206 5.41 22.45 4.03
CA LYS A 206 5.19 22.26 5.47
C LYS A 206 5.84 20.97 5.95
N VAL A 207 5.65 19.88 5.21
CA VAL A 207 6.26 18.58 5.51
C VAL A 207 7.76 18.67 5.41
N LYS A 208 8.28 19.32 4.38
CA LYS A 208 9.71 19.55 4.18
C LYS A 208 10.32 20.30 5.36
N ALA A 209 9.72 21.41 5.77
CA ALA A 209 10.19 22.21 6.91
C ALA A 209 10.18 21.42 8.22
N ALA A 210 9.09 20.68 8.48
CA ALA A 210 8.99 19.82 9.64
C ALA A 210 9.99 18.65 9.57
N ALA A 211 10.16 18.01 8.40
CA ALA A 211 11.13 16.93 8.21
C ALA A 211 12.57 17.39 8.48
N GLU A 212 12.92 18.63 8.18
CA GLU A 212 14.22 19.21 8.56
C GLU A 212 14.36 19.37 10.08
N GLN A 213 13.28 19.76 10.77
CA GLN A 213 13.26 19.80 12.24
C GLN A 213 13.33 18.37 12.80
N PHE A 214 12.59 17.47 12.25
CA PHE A 214 12.66 16.05 12.58
C PHE A 214 14.09 15.51 12.44
N LYS A 215 14.78 15.80 11.34
CA LYS A 215 16.14 15.35 11.07
C LYS A 215 17.17 15.92 12.06
N SER A 216 16.93 17.12 12.58
CA SER A 216 17.77 17.78 13.57
C SER A 216 17.34 17.51 15.02
N ALA A 217 16.22 16.84 15.23
CA ALA A 217 15.72 16.54 16.56
C ALA A 217 16.61 15.49 17.24
N GLU A 218 16.99 15.79 18.48
CA GLU A 218 17.64 14.86 19.36
C GLU A 218 16.60 14.12 20.22
N GLU A 219 17.01 13.03 20.86
CA GLU A 219 16.20 12.39 21.88
C GLU A 219 15.76 13.42 22.94
N GLY A 220 14.49 13.37 23.33
CA GLY A 220 13.89 14.30 24.29
C GLY A 220 13.41 15.62 23.67
N THR A 221 13.45 15.79 22.34
CA THR A 221 12.84 16.94 21.66
C THR A 221 11.31 16.89 21.81
N ALA A 222 10.68 18.01 22.17
CA ALA A 222 9.23 18.10 22.26
C ALA A 222 8.58 17.86 20.88
N VAL A 223 7.62 16.95 20.81
CA VAL A 223 6.90 16.65 19.56
C VAL A 223 6.15 17.89 19.06
N SER A 224 5.62 18.70 19.97
CA SER A 224 4.96 19.96 19.63
C SER A 224 5.85 20.96 18.90
N ASP A 225 7.15 21.00 19.22
CA ASP A 225 8.10 21.92 18.54
C ASP A 225 8.33 21.47 17.09
N ILE A 226 8.35 20.16 16.86
CA ILE A 226 8.50 19.58 15.53
C ILE A 226 7.25 19.88 14.70
N PHE A 227 6.06 19.64 15.25
CA PHE A 227 4.80 19.85 14.55
C PHE A 227 4.50 21.33 14.31
N ALA A 228 5.01 22.22 15.17
CA ALA A 228 4.92 23.68 14.95
C ALA A 228 5.59 24.10 13.63
N ALA A 229 6.64 23.40 13.18
CA ALA A 229 7.27 23.66 11.88
C ALA A 229 6.35 23.34 10.69
N ALA A 230 5.40 22.41 10.86
CA ALA A 230 4.33 22.14 9.89
C ALA A 230 3.14 23.10 10.04
N GLY A 231 3.16 23.99 11.02
CA GLY A 231 2.06 24.92 11.33
C GLY A 231 0.96 24.30 12.21
N GLU A 232 1.25 23.17 12.86
CA GLU A 232 0.33 22.49 13.75
C GLU A 232 0.47 22.98 15.20
N GLY A 233 -0.58 22.78 16.00
CA GLY A 233 -0.61 23.11 17.42
C GLY A 233 -0.17 21.96 18.32
N THR A 234 -0.50 22.08 19.62
CA THR A 234 -0.26 21.02 20.62
C THR A 234 -1.37 19.97 20.66
N THR A 235 -2.47 20.21 19.96
CA THR A 235 -3.59 19.27 19.82
C THR A 235 -3.64 18.80 18.38
N VAL A 236 -3.51 17.49 18.17
CA VAL A 236 -3.58 16.83 16.87
C VAL A 236 -4.66 15.74 16.91
N LYS A 237 -4.94 15.09 15.80
CA LYS A 237 -5.89 13.96 15.77
C LYS A 237 -5.16 12.65 16.02
N ASP A 238 -5.82 11.75 16.76
CA ASP A 238 -5.40 10.34 16.80
C ASP A 238 -5.96 9.56 15.59
N GLN A 239 -5.67 8.26 15.51
CA GLN A 239 -6.14 7.36 14.45
C GLN A 239 -7.68 7.22 14.39
N ASN A 240 -8.42 7.62 15.43
CA ASN A 240 -9.88 7.59 15.49
C ASN A 240 -10.50 8.94 15.13
N GLY A 241 -9.66 9.96 14.88
CA GLY A 241 -10.08 11.33 14.64
C GLY A 241 -10.42 12.12 15.92
N GLU A 242 -10.06 11.60 17.09
CA GLU A 242 -10.22 12.26 18.38
C GLU A 242 -9.07 13.24 18.67
N ASP A 243 -9.35 14.29 19.44
CA ASP A 243 -8.32 15.26 19.82
C ASP A 243 -7.33 14.65 20.81
N PHE A 244 -6.04 14.78 20.52
CA PHE A 244 -4.96 14.28 21.33
C PHE A 244 -3.96 15.41 21.65
N ASP A 245 -3.64 15.59 22.94
CA ASP A 245 -2.67 16.58 23.42
C ASP A 245 -1.26 16.02 23.44
N ILE A 246 -0.39 16.53 22.56
CA ILE A 246 1.00 16.12 22.42
C ILE A 246 1.98 16.96 23.25
N SER A 247 1.49 17.93 24.02
CA SER A 247 2.34 18.91 24.75
C SER A 247 3.32 18.27 25.75
N GLN A 248 3.00 17.05 26.23
CA GLN A 248 3.82 16.31 27.19
C GLN A 248 4.68 15.21 26.54
N TYR A 249 4.64 15.09 25.20
CA TYR A 249 5.35 14.02 24.51
C TYR A 249 6.69 14.49 23.94
N LYS A 250 7.70 13.65 24.10
CA LYS A 250 9.06 13.87 23.61
C LYS A 250 9.53 12.69 22.78
N THR A 251 10.38 12.94 21.82
CA THR A 251 10.98 11.91 20.96
C THR A 251 11.84 10.96 21.77
N CYS A 252 11.77 9.67 21.48
CA CYS A 252 12.51 8.58 22.13
C CYS A 252 13.66 8.07 21.27
N GLY A 253 14.08 8.81 20.25
CA GLY A 253 15.13 8.38 19.33
C GLY A 253 15.05 9.04 17.97
N SER A 254 15.72 8.41 17.01
CA SER A 254 15.77 8.90 15.64
C SER A 254 14.42 8.77 14.96
N LEU A 255 14.25 9.58 13.96
CA LEU A 255 13.06 9.67 13.14
C LEU A 255 13.24 8.87 11.86
N VAL A 256 12.19 8.18 11.48
CA VAL A 256 12.16 7.39 10.27
C VAL A 256 11.11 7.93 9.31
N GLU A 257 11.25 7.58 8.06
CA GLU A 257 10.23 7.78 7.05
C GLU A 257 9.53 6.46 6.77
N VAL A 258 8.21 6.46 6.89
CA VAL A 258 7.38 5.34 6.48
C VAL A 258 7.03 5.51 5.02
N ALA A 259 7.42 4.54 4.21
CA ALA A 259 7.26 4.58 2.76
C ALA A 259 6.82 3.23 2.22
N MET A 260 6.15 3.23 1.08
CA MET A 260 5.87 2.03 0.31
C MET A 260 7.05 1.74 -0.61
N LYS A 261 7.48 0.48 -0.66
CA LYS A 261 8.58 0.03 -1.51
C LYS A 261 8.04 -0.70 -2.72
N LEU A 262 8.41 -0.23 -3.93
CA LEU A 262 8.09 -0.87 -5.21
C LEU A 262 9.38 -1.08 -6.00
N GLY A 263 9.84 -2.32 -6.08
CA GLY A 263 11.16 -2.62 -6.62
C GLY A 263 12.25 -1.91 -5.82
N ASP A 264 13.04 -1.05 -6.47
CA ASP A 264 14.11 -0.25 -5.85
C ASP A 264 13.67 1.17 -5.48
N GLU A 265 12.41 1.53 -5.73
CA GLU A 265 11.88 2.87 -5.49
C GLU A 265 11.02 2.92 -4.21
N TYR A 266 10.97 4.11 -3.59
CA TYR A 266 10.20 4.38 -2.39
C TYR A 266 9.20 5.51 -2.66
N PHE A 267 7.95 5.32 -2.19
CA PHE A 267 6.84 6.24 -2.39
C PHE A 267 6.23 6.64 -1.06
N THR A 268 5.96 7.94 -0.89
CA THR A 268 5.32 8.51 0.29
C THR A 268 4.03 9.26 -0.05
N ASN A 269 3.55 9.17 -1.27
CA ASN A 269 2.41 9.92 -1.80
C ASN A 269 1.05 9.24 -1.54
N ALA A 270 0.83 8.66 -0.37
CA ALA A 270 -0.46 8.07 -0.01
C ALA A 270 -0.95 8.63 1.32
N GLU A 271 -2.20 9.12 1.33
CA GLU A 271 -2.85 9.76 2.47
C GLU A 271 -3.73 8.80 3.27
N CYS A 272 -4.13 7.68 2.67
CA CYS A 272 -5.09 6.77 3.27
C CYS A 272 -4.55 6.17 4.57
N GLN A 273 -5.43 6.04 5.57
CA GLN A 273 -5.12 5.34 6.81
C GLN A 273 -4.92 3.84 6.54
N PHE A 274 -3.97 3.23 7.23
CA PHE A 274 -3.69 1.79 7.16
C PHE A 274 -3.10 1.27 8.48
N GLU A 275 -3.24 -0.03 8.71
CA GLU A 275 -2.55 -0.74 9.78
C GLU A 275 -1.33 -1.46 9.20
N ASP A 276 -0.19 -1.29 9.84
CA ASP A 276 1.04 -1.98 9.46
C ASP A 276 2.06 -1.98 10.60
N THR A 277 3.22 -2.52 10.30
CA THR A 277 4.36 -2.66 11.19
C THR A 277 5.53 -1.82 10.69
N VAL A 278 6.10 -1.02 11.58
CA VAL A 278 7.33 -0.26 11.33
C VAL A 278 8.47 -0.89 12.10
N GLN A 279 9.62 -1.03 11.46
CA GLN A 279 10.84 -1.52 12.09
C GLN A 279 11.77 -0.34 12.38
N MET A 280 12.40 -0.36 13.55
CA MET A 280 13.43 0.62 13.96
C MET A 280 14.65 -0.11 14.50
N ASP A 281 15.83 0.34 14.09
CA ASP A 281 17.08 -0.17 14.66
C ASP A 281 17.15 0.17 16.14
N LEU A 282 17.63 -0.77 16.99
CA LEU A 282 17.77 -0.55 18.43
C LEU A 282 18.72 0.60 18.78
N GLU A 283 19.60 0.99 17.86
CA GLU A 283 20.49 2.14 18.03
C GLU A 283 19.77 3.48 17.79
N GLN A 284 18.61 3.43 17.16
CA GLN A 284 17.81 4.62 16.80
C GLN A 284 16.74 4.95 17.84
N VAL A 285 16.57 4.12 18.89
CA VAL A 285 15.49 4.28 19.87
C VAL A 285 15.96 3.90 21.27
N ASP A 286 15.51 4.62 22.29
CA ASP A 286 15.70 4.19 23.68
C ASP A 286 14.75 3.01 24.02
N TYR A 287 15.06 1.83 23.46
CA TYR A 287 14.29 0.62 23.70
C TYR A 287 14.37 0.14 25.15
N LYS A 288 15.41 0.52 25.92
CA LYS A 288 15.54 0.15 27.33
C LYS A 288 14.51 0.86 28.20
N ALA A 289 14.30 2.15 27.98
CA ALA A 289 13.22 2.87 28.64
C ALA A 289 11.84 2.31 28.25
N LEU A 290 11.66 1.90 26.99
CA LEU A 290 10.44 1.24 26.51
C LEU A 290 10.20 -0.09 27.24
N LEU A 291 11.21 -0.97 27.34
CA LEU A 291 11.12 -2.24 28.08
C LEU A 291 10.76 -2.01 29.55
N LYS A 292 11.43 -1.06 30.20
CA LYS A 292 11.17 -0.69 31.58
C LYS A 292 9.73 -0.21 31.78
N SER A 293 9.20 0.61 30.86
CA SER A 293 7.81 1.10 30.94
C SER A 293 6.79 -0.03 30.84
N ALA A 294 7.13 -1.09 30.11
CA ALA A 294 6.34 -2.31 29.97
C ALA A 294 6.55 -3.32 31.12
N GLY A 295 7.42 -2.99 32.10
CA GLY A 295 7.76 -3.91 33.22
C GLY A 295 8.68 -5.06 32.81
N ILE A 296 9.38 -4.94 31.69
CA ILE A 296 10.36 -5.90 31.17
C ILE A 296 11.76 -5.45 31.65
N ASP A 297 12.65 -6.41 31.91
CA ASP A 297 14.03 -6.08 32.33
C ASP A 297 14.77 -5.29 31.24
N GLU A 298 15.18 -4.07 31.55
CA GLU A 298 15.91 -3.18 30.61
C GLU A 298 17.29 -3.73 30.21
N ASN A 299 17.79 -4.75 30.92
CA ASN A 299 19.05 -5.42 30.63
C ASN A 299 18.88 -6.73 29.85
N THR A 300 17.71 -7.01 29.35
CA THR A 300 17.44 -8.16 28.46
C THR A 300 18.46 -8.20 27.32
N SER A 301 19.13 -9.34 27.13
CA SER A 301 20.13 -9.51 26.08
C SER A 301 19.48 -9.47 24.67
N ASP A 302 20.26 -9.12 23.65
CA ASP A 302 19.77 -9.12 22.27
C ASP A 302 19.19 -10.48 21.81
N GLU A 303 19.74 -11.61 22.32
CA GLU A 303 19.19 -12.95 22.04
C GLU A 303 17.86 -13.17 22.77
N ASP A 304 17.73 -12.69 24.00
CA ASP A 304 16.52 -12.85 24.80
C ASP A 304 15.41 -11.90 24.35
N LEU A 305 15.73 -10.76 23.71
CA LEU A 305 14.73 -9.86 23.11
C LEU A 305 13.86 -10.59 22.10
N LEU A 306 14.41 -11.51 21.31
CA LEU A 306 13.66 -12.30 20.32
C LEU A 306 12.64 -13.26 20.96
N ASN A 307 12.72 -13.50 22.27
CA ASN A 307 11.77 -14.33 23.03
C ASN A 307 10.74 -13.48 23.78
N VAL A 308 10.85 -12.15 23.74
CA VAL A 308 9.88 -11.25 24.35
C VAL A 308 8.59 -11.32 23.53
N GLU A 309 7.49 -11.70 24.18
CA GLU A 309 6.17 -11.65 23.57
C GLU A 309 5.77 -10.21 23.21
N GLU A 310 4.88 -10.05 22.23
CA GLU A 310 4.31 -8.75 21.87
C GLU A 310 3.73 -8.07 23.12
N PHE A 311 4.05 -6.80 23.34
CA PHE A 311 3.65 -6.04 24.53
C PHE A 311 3.12 -4.64 24.16
N GLU A 312 2.42 -4.02 25.10
CA GLU A 312 1.92 -2.65 25.00
C GLU A 312 2.69 -1.72 25.95
N ALA A 313 2.88 -0.47 25.54
CA ALA A 313 3.43 0.60 26.35
C ALA A 313 2.55 1.86 26.21
N PRO A 314 1.55 2.05 27.09
CA PRO A 314 0.50 3.08 26.90
C PRO A 314 1.02 4.52 26.87
N ASP A 315 2.19 4.77 27.45
CA ASP A 315 2.81 6.10 27.47
C ASP A 315 3.55 6.44 26.17
N TYR A 316 3.56 5.49 25.20
CA TYR A 316 4.22 5.66 23.92
C TYR A 316 3.21 5.85 22.80
N VAL A 317 3.56 6.74 21.87
CA VAL A 317 2.79 7.04 20.65
C VAL A 317 3.72 7.12 19.45
N LEU A 318 3.19 6.87 18.25
CA LEU A 318 3.85 7.26 17.01
C LEU A 318 3.30 8.62 16.59
N ALA A 319 4.15 9.63 16.64
CA ALA A 319 3.86 10.95 16.11
C ALA A 319 4.24 10.97 14.62
N GLN A 320 3.33 11.39 13.75
CA GLN A 320 3.56 11.36 12.31
C GLN A 320 3.07 12.61 11.59
N LEU A 321 3.69 12.87 10.43
CA LEU A 321 3.21 13.83 9.45
C LEU A 321 2.86 13.10 8.16
N ASN A 322 1.67 13.33 7.65
CA ASN A 322 1.29 12.86 6.33
C ASN A 322 2.09 13.62 5.25
N ALA A 323 2.81 12.90 4.40
CA ALA A 323 3.69 13.51 3.41
C ALA A 323 2.95 14.32 2.34
N VAL A 324 1.68 14.06 2.10
CA VAL A 324 0.85 14.72 1.07
C VAL A 324 0.10 15.91 1.66
N SER A 325 -0.74 15.67 2.68
CA SER A 325 -1.56 16.73 3.29
C SER A 325 -0.76 17.65 4.19
N GLY A 326 0.30 17.16 4.81
CA GLY A 326 1.05 17.86 5.85
C GLY A 326 0.36 17.85 7.21
N GLU A 327 -0.73 17.11 7.37
CA GLU A 327 -1.44 16.98 8.64
C GLU A 327 -0.62 16.17 9.64
N ALA A 328 -0.54 16.68 10.87
CA ALA A 328 0.05 15.98 11.99
C ALA A 328 -0.99 15.08 12.68
N SER A 329 -0.57 13.90 13.08
CA SER A 329 -1.41 12.96 13.81
C SER A 329 -0.60 12.10 14.76
N VAL A 330 -1.29 11.35 15.61
CA VAL A 330 -0.68 10.35 16.47
C VAL A 330 -1.35 9.00 16.30
N SER A 331 -0.57 7.93 16.48
CA SER A 331 -1.09 6.57 16.63
C SER A 331 -0.88 6.15 18.08
N THR A 332 -1.92 5.70 18.72
CA THR A 332 -1.95 5.20 20.11
C THR A 332 -2.28 3.71 20.14
N GLY A 333 -2.17 3.07 21.30
CA GLY A 333 -2.45 1.63 21.41
C GLY A 333 -1.46 0.78 20.64
N LEU A 334 -0.21 1.21 20.58
CA LEU A 334 0.86 0.54 19.86
C LEU A 334 1.19 -0.80 20.48
N LYS A 335 1.56 -1.75 19.64
CA LYS A 335 2.11 -3.03 20.05
C LYS A 335 3.57 -3.11 19.63
N PHE A 336 4.40 -3.61 20.53
CA PHE A 336 5.84 -3.66 20.37
C PHE A 336 6.31 -5.11 20.41
N GLY A 337 7.34 -5.40 19.65
CA GLY A 337 8.02 -6.70 19.64
C GLY A 337 9.44 -6.56 19.09
N PHE A 338 10.11 -7.67 18.95
CA PHE A 338 11.47 -7.71 18.41
C PHE A 338 11.57 -8.82 17.37
N GLU A 339 12.19 -8.51 16.24
CA GLU A 339 12.39 -9.46 15.15
C GLU A 339 13.85 -9.50 14.70
N LYS A 340 14.25 -10.64 14.17
CA LYS A 340 15.56 -10.79 13.52
C LYS A 340 15.37 -10.51 12.03
N VAL A 341 16.07 -9.49 11.54
CA VAL A 341 16.10 -9.15 10.11
C VAL A 341 17.34 -9.78 9.48
N GLU A 342 17.17 -10.34 8.28
CA GLU A 342 18.28 -10.91 7.51
C GLU A 342 19.35 -9.85 7.22
N GLY A 343 20.60 -10.17 7.54
CA GLY A 343 21.72 -9.23 7.37
C GLY A 343 21.96 -8.27 8.55
N SER A 344 21.14 -8.33 9.61
CA SER A 344 21.39 -7.61 10.86
C SER A 344 22.00 -8.53 11.91
N ASP A 345 23.05 -8.05 12.60
CA ASP A 345 23.66 -8.74 13.73
C ASP A 345 22.81 -8.65 15.01
N ARG A 346 21.90 -7.70 15.07
CA ARG A 346 21.03 -7.40 16.22
C ARG A 346 19.55 -7.50 15.82
N PRO A 347 18.64 -7.78 16.76
CA PRO A 347 17.21 -7.63 16.52
C PRO A 347 16.85 -6.17 16.22
N VAL A 348 15.71 -5.97 15.57
CA VAL A 348 15.09 -4.66 15.38
C VAL A 348 13.85 -4.55 16.25
N LEU A 349 13.51 -3.34 16.69
CA LEU A 349 12.24 -3.04 17.33
C LEU A 349 11.16 -3.01 16.26
N VAL A 350 10.09 -3.75 16.51
CA VAL A 350 8.91 -3.82 15.66
C VAL A 350 7.78 -3.10 16.36
N ILE A 351 7.17 -2.14 15.66
CA ILE A 351 6.07 -1.32 16.18
C ILE A 351 4.87 -1.49 15.27
N LYS A 352 3.82 -2.11 15.77
CA LYS A 352 2.55 -2.24 15.06
C LYS A 352 1.60 -1.14 15.50
N GLY A 353 1.00 -0.46 14.53
CA GLY A 353 0.08 0.65 14.76
C GLY A 353 -0.73 1.02 13.54
N THR A 354 -1.60 2.00 13.71
CA THR A 354 -2.39 2.59 12.64
C THR A 354 -1.73 3.88 12.17
N PHE A 355 -1.46 3.98 10.88
CA PHE A 355 -0.81 5.13 10.25
C PHE A 355 -1.83 5.95 9.47
N ASN A 356 -1.76 7.29 9.56
CA ASN A 356 -2.60 8.22 8.80
C ASN A 356 -1.90 8.68 7.51
N GLY A 357 -1.58 7.74 6.64
CA GLY A 357 -0.80 7.94 5.42
C GLY A 357 0.68 7.64 5.60
N LEU A 358 1.47 7.93 4.57
CA LEU A 358 2.92 7.75 4.55
C LEU A 358 3.63 9.06 4.89
N GLY A 359 4.86 8.98 5.39
CA GLY A 359 5.68 10.16 5.68
C GLY A 359 6.55 10.02 6.93
N PRO A 360 7.03 11.15 7.48
CA PRO A 360 7.88 11.17 8.68
C PRO A 360 7.15 10.67 9.92
N VAL A 361 7.84 9.83 10.69
CA VAL A 361 7.33 9.22 11.92
C VAL A 361 8.37 9.27 13.02
N ALA A 362 7.95 9.60 14.24
CA ALA A 362 8.74 9.53 15.46
C ALA A 362 8.07 8.66 16.52
N LEU A 363 8.83 7.80 17.15
CA LEU A 363 8.40 7.23 18.43
C LEU A 363 8.57 8.30 19.53
N ALA A 364 7.52 8.54 20.29
CA ALA A 364 7.53 9.51 21.38
C ALA A 364 6.92 8.92 22.64
N SER A 365 7.44 9.35 23.80
CA SER A 365 6.92 8.99 25.10
C SER A 365 6.45 10.21 25.86
N LYS A 366 5.52 9.99 26.80
CA LYS A 366 5.10 11.00 27.74
C LYS A 366 6.27 11.36 28.66
N ALA A 367 6.57 12.67 28.79
CA ALA A 367 7.58 13.14 29.72
C ALA A 367 7.16 12.83 31.18
N GLU A 368 8.09 12.28 31.97
CA GLU A 368 7.90 12.05 33.42
C GLU A 368 7.67 13.37 34.18
#